data_353de145b21f52375930dfc95b218676
#
_entry.id   353de145b21f52375930dfc95b218676
#
_cell.length_a   1.000
_cell.length_b   1.000
_cell.length_c   1.000
_cell.angle_alpha   90.00
_cell.angle_beta   90.00
_cell.angle_gamma   90.00
#
_symmetry.space_group_name_H-M   'P 1'
#
loop_
_entity.id
_entity.type
_entity.pdbx_description
1 polymer ?
#
loop_
_entity_poly.entity_id
_entity_poly.type
_entity_poly.pdbx_seq_one_letter_code
_entity_poly.pdbx_strand_id
1 'polypeptide(L)'
;NIVFNAPVGGSVPSYPGRPLRRGDVGNDVLLLQRQLNRIRRNYPAIPEIPEPSTVFDGPMEEAVKSFQQIFNLTQDGIVGKATWYKIKQIYNGVKGLSELTGEGLTISEVQRRYSEALRFGDSGLAVRTVRFYLAFLGYFLPELPPIRLTDQFDQEMLDAVYAFQSYAGLT
;
A
#
# COMPACT_ATOMS: atom_id res chain seq x y z
N ASN A 1 12.33 2.78 -18.52
CA ASN A 1 11.39 3.68 -17.83
C ASN A 1 10.21 2.88 -17.33
N ILE A 2 10.31 2.39 -16.09
CA ILE A 2 9.19 1.73 -15.44
C ILE A 2 8.30 2.84 -14.86
N VAL A 3 7.09 2.93 -15.34
CA VAL A 3 6.07 3.80 -14.78
C VAL A 3 5.46 3.06 -13.61
N PHE A 4 5.66 3.55 -12.38
CA PHE A 4 4.87 3.09 -11.24
C PHE A 4 3.48 3.68 -11.40
N ASN A 5 2.63 2.91 -12.03
CA ASN A 5 1.21 3.18 -11.90
C ASN A 5 0.82 2.84 -10.45
N ALA A 6 0.24 3.78 -9.71
CA ALA A 6 -0.66 3.44 -8.63
C ALA A 6 -1.56 2.31 -9.15
N PRO A 7 -1.98 1.30 -8.35
CA PRO A 7 -2.46 0.01 -8.82
C PRO A 7 -3.45 0.16 -9.96
N VAL A 8 -2.91 0.29 -11.15
CA VAL A 8 -3.66 0.38 -12.38
C VAL A 8 -3.81 -1.03 -12.86
N GLY A 9 -5.04 -1.52 -12.69
CA GLY A 9 -5.55 -2.47 -13.60
C GLY A 9 -5.03 -3.90 -13.51
N GLY A 10 -4.64 -4.37 -12.36
CA GLY A 10 -5.12 -5.69 -11.98
C GLY A 10 -6.54 -5.47 -11.50
N SER A 11 -7.54 -6.05 -12.13
CA SER A 11 -8.91 -5.95 -11.62
C SER A 11 -8.88 -6.31 -10.14
N VAL A 12 -9.14 -5.33 -9.27
CA VAL A 12 -9.30 -5.61 -7.84
C VAL A 12 -10.42 -6.64 -7.78
N PRO A 13 -10.19 -7.86 -7.28
CA PRO A 13 -11.24 -8.86 -7.21
C PRO A 13 -12.44 -8.25 -6.52
N SER A 14 -13.57 -8.28 -7.18
CA SER A 14 -14.80 -7.71 -6.64
C SER A 14 -15.13 -8.35 -5.30
N TYR A 15 -15.66 -7.58 -4.39
CA TYR A 15 -16.23 -8.10 -3.16
C TYR A 15 -17.26 -9.19 -3.48
N PRO A 16 -17.22 -10.36 -2.81
CA PRO A 16 -18.06 -11.52 -3.14
C PRO A 16 -19.57 -11.33 -2.88
N GLY A 17 -20.00 -10.13 -2.50
CA GLY A 17 -21.40 -9.79 -2.28
C GLY A 17 -21.94 -10.15 -0.89
N ARG A 18 -21.17 -10.89 -0.08
CA ARG A 18 -21.50 -11.24 1.30
C ARG A 18 -20.27 -11.13 2.21
N PRO A 19 -20.46 -10.79 3.50
CA PRO A 19 -19.36 -10.82 4.45
C PRO A 19 -18.80 -12.23 4.62
N LEU A 20 -17.47 -12.33 4.76
CA LEU A 20 -16.77 -13.57 5.11
C LEU A 20 -16.45 -13.54 6.60
N ARG A 21 -16.69 -14.67 7.28
CA ARG A 21 -16.51 -14.84 8.72
C ARG A 21 -16.03 -16.23 9.05
N ARG A 22 -15.64 -16.44 10.31
CA ARG A 22 -15.23 -17.76 10.81
C ARG A 22 -16.24 -18.85 10.45
N GLY A 23 -15.73 -19.95 9.89
CA GLY A 23 -16.50 -21.09 9.39
C GLY A 23 -16.79 -21.02 7.88
N ASP A 24 -16.62 -19.87 7.22
CA ASP A 24 -16.77 -19.80 5.77
C ASP A 24 -15.64 -20.53 5.04
N VAL A 25 -15.96 -21.08 3.87
CA VAL A 25 -15.03 -21.84 3.04
C VAL A 25 -15.07 -21.34 1.62
N GLY A 26 -13.91 -21.12 1.01
CA GLY A 26 -13.83 -20.70 -0.38
C GLY A 26 -12.46 -20.19 -0.80
N ASN A 27 -12.28 -20.01 -2.09
CA ASN A 27 -11.03 -19.48 -2.66
C ASN A 27 -10.77 -18.02 -2.26
N ASP A 28 -11.81 -17.23 -2.01
CA ASP A 28 -11.68 -15.87 -1.50
C ASP A 28 -11.05 -15.85 -0.11
N VAL A 29 -11.33 -16.84 0.73
CA VAL A 29 -10.73 -17.01 2.05
C VAL A 29 -9.24 -17.27 1.91
N LEU A 30 -8.83 -18.22 1.08
CA LEU A 30 -7.42 -18.53 0.81
C LEU A 30 -6.66 -17.30 0.26
N LEU A 31 -7.28 -16.57 -0.66
CA LEU A 31 -6.70 -15.34 -1.22
C LEU A 31 -6.45 -14.31 -0.13
N LEU A 32 -7.43 -14.05 0.74
CA LEU A 32 -7.30 -13.10 1.84
C LEU A 32 -6.22 -13.51 2.85
N GLN A 33 -6.14 -14.78 3.20
CA GLN A 33 -5.11 -15.29 4.11
C GLN A 33 -3.70 -15.05 3.56
N ARG A 34 -3.48 -15.32 2.28
CA ARG A 34 -2.20 -15.06 1.61
C ARG A 34 -1.88 -13.56 1.57
N GLN A 35 -2.89 -12.73 1.33
CA GLN A 35 -2.73 -11.27 1.30
C GLN A 35 -2.42 -10.72 2.70
N LEU A 36 -3.10 -11.16 3.75
CA LEU A 36 -2.81 -10.79 5.13
C LEU A 36 -1.40 -11.22 5.56
N ASN A 37 -0.97 -12.43 5.20
CA ASN A 37 0.39 -12.89 5.44
C ASN A 37 1.45 -12.07 4.68
N ARG A 38 1.13 -11.56 3.49
CA ARG A 38 2.04 -10.63 2.81
C ARG A 38 2.08 -9.27 3.49
N ILE A 39 0.92 -8.74 3.91
CA ILE A 39 0.79 -7.45 4.61
C ILE A 39 1.54 -7.49 5.95
N ARG A 40 1.46 -8.58 6.71
CA ARG A 40 2.13 -8.70 8.02
C ARG A 40 3.64 -8.48 7.97
N ARG A 41 4.29 -8.73 6.85
CA ARG A 41 5.74 -8.47 6.71
C ARG A 41 6.09 -6.99 6.91
N ASN A 42 5.17 -6.10 6.58
CA ASN A 42 5.27 -4.65 6.78
C ASN A 42 4.55 -4.17 8.05
N TYR A 43 3.61 -4.97 8.56
CA TYR A 43 2.80 -4.70 9.75
C TYR A 43 2.86 -5.89 10.73
N PRO A 44 3.98 -6.06 11.47
CA PRO A 44 4.22 -7.26 12.29
C PRO A 44 3.22 -7.50 13.41
N ALA A 45 2.41 -6.49 13.77
CA ALA A 45 1.33 -6.65 14.75
C ALA A 45 0.19 -7.55 14.24
N ILE A 46 0.09 -7.80 12.93
CA ILE A 46 -0.84 -8.78 12.37
C ILE A 46 -0.26 -10.17 12.61
N PRO A 47 -0.97 -11.06 13.34
CA PRO A 47 -0.49 -12.41 13.59
C PRO A 47 -0.38 -13.22 12.28
N GLU A 48 0.53 -14.18 12.28
CA GLU A 48 0.70 -15.08 11.14
C GLU A 48 -0.46 -16.09 11.06
N ILE A 49 -0.88 -16.36 9.82
CA ILE A 49 -1.75 -17.48 9.51
C ILE A 49 -0.83 -18.62 9.03
N PRO A 50 -0.53 -19.63 9.88
CA PRO A 50 0.57 -20.58 9.62
C PRO A 50 0.37 -21.40 8.36
N GLU A 51 -0.85 -21.85 8.11
CA GLU A 51 -1.20 -22.71 6.99
C GLU A 51 -2.39 -22.12 6.21
N PRO A 52 -2.15 -21.21 5.27
CA PRO A 52 -3.22 -20.62 4.47
C PRO A 52 -4.05 -21.70 3.76
N SER A 53 -5.34 -21.68 3.99
CA SER A 53 -6.30 -22.66 3.46
C SER A 53 -7.57 -21.98 2.95
N THR A 54 -8.48 -22.75 2.42
CA THR A 54 -9.79 -22.23 2.01
C THR A 54 -10.76 -22.02 3.18
N VAL A 55 -10.38 -22.35 4.41
CA VAL A 55 -11.24 -22.28 5.60
C VAL A 55 -10.93 -20.99 6.39
N PHE A 56 -11.96 -20.21 6.68
CA PHE A 56 -11.85 -19.07 7.59
C PHE A 56 -11.83 -19.60 9.04
N ASP A 57 -10.63 -19.80 9.57
CA ASP A 57 -10.36 -20.36 10.89
C ASP A 57 -10.10 -19.29 11.97
N GLY A 58 -9.76 -19.73 13.19
CA GLY A 58 -9.41 -18.83 14.29
C GLY A 58 -8.21 -17.94 14.02
N PRO A 59 -7.08 -18.48 13.55
CA PRO A 59 -5.91 -17.67 13.16
C PRO A 59 -6.23 -16.57 12.14
N MET A 60 -7.05 -16.84 11.14
CA MET A 60 -7.50 -15.83 10.20
C MET A 60 -8.37 -14.77 10.87
N GLU A 61 -9.29 -15.15 11.74
CA GLU A 61 -10.14 -14.20 12.48
C GLU A 61 -9.31 -13.22 13.30
N GLU A 62 -8.28 -13.69 14.00
CA GLU A 62 -7.37 -12.84 14.78
C GLU A 62 -6.53 -11.94 13.88
N ALA A 63 -6.07 -12.43 12.74
CA ALA A 63 -5.37 -11.59 11.75
C ALA A 63 -6.27 -10.48 11.19
N VAL A 64 -7.54 -10.79 10.92
CA VAL A 64 -8.53 -9.79 10.45
C VAL A 64 -8.81 -8.74 11.54
N LYS A 65 -9.02 -9.15 12.80
CA LYS A 65 -9.22 -8.19 13.91
C LYS A 65 -8.04 -7.25 14.08
N SER A 66 -6.82 -7.78 14.04
CA SER A 66 -5.60 -7.00 14.15
C SER A 66 -5.45 -6.02 12.97
N PHE A 67 -5.72 -6.48 11.75
CA PHE A 67 -5.75 -5.62 10.56
C PHE A 67 -6.77 -4.50 10.69
N GLN A 68 -7.98 -4.81 11.13
CA GLN A 68 -9.05 -3.82 11.33
C GLN A 68 -8.64 -2.76 12.37
N GLN A 69 -8.00 -3.17 13.46
CA GLN A 69 -7.49 -2.25 14.48
C GLN A 69 -6.43 -1.30 13.92
N ILE A 70 -5.44 -1.82 13.18
CA ILE A 70 -4.34 -1.03 12.61
C ILE A 70 -4.87 0.02 11.63
N PHE A 71 -5.89 -0.32 10.84
CA PHE A 71 -6.42 0.54 9.79
C PHE A 71 -7.74 1.24 10.15
N ASN A 72 -8.05 1.36 11.45
CA ASN A 72 -9.23 2.07 11.98
C ASN A 72 -10.58 1.60 11.39
N LEU A 73 -10.73 0.30 11.20
CA LEU A 73 -11.98 -0.34 10.83
C LEU A 73 -12.69 -0.91 12.07
N THR A 74 -13.97 -1.23 11.96
CA THR A 74 -14.70 -1.95 13.02
C THR A 74 -14.02 -3.30 13.27
N GLN A 75 -13.56 -3.52 14.52
CA GLN A 75 -12.78 -4.69 14.91
C GLN A 75 -13.70 -5.88 15.28
N ASP A 76 -14.42 -6.40 14.30
CA ASP A 76 -15.39 -7.48 14.46
C ASP A 76 -14.90 -8.86 13.97
N GLY A 77 -13.74 -8.92 13.31
CA GLY A 77 -13.19 -10.13 12.73
C GLY A 77 -13.92 -10.59 11.46
N ILE A 78 -14.83 -9.79 10.94
CA ILE A 78 -15.63 -10.08 9.75
C ILE A 78 -15.08 -9.29 8.55
N VAL A 79 -14.86 -9.98 7.43
CA VAL A 79 -14.45 -9.31 6.19
C VAL A 79 -15.69 -8.86 5.42
N GLY A 80 -16.25 -7.71 5.83
CA GLY A 80 -17.25 -6.99 5.08
C GLY A 80 -16.65 -6.18 3.93
N LYS A 81 -17.47 -5.44 3.21
CA LYS A 81 -17.05 -4.68 2.03
C LYS A 81 -15.89 -3.71 2.32
N ALA A 82 -15.95 -2.96 3.43
CA ALA A 82 -14.91 -2.02 3.81
C ALA A 82 -13.57 -2.72 4.11
N THR A 83 -13.59 -3.80 4.89
CA THR A 83 -12.41 -4.60 5.21
C THR A 83 -11.83 -5.26 3.96
N TRP A 84 -12.67 -5.80 3.07
CA TRP A 84 -12.25 -6.40 1.81
C TRP A 84 -11.44 -5.42 0.96
N TYR A 85 -11.99 -4.26 0.66
CA TYR A 85 -11.29 -3.27 -0.18
C TYR A 85 -10.07 -2.67 0.50
N LYS A 86 -10.09 -2.51 1.83
CA LYS A 86 -8.91 -2.06 2.57
C LYS A 86 -7.76 -3.07 2.49
N ILE A 87 -8.04 -4.36 2.62
CA ILE A 87 -7.03 -5.42 2.43
C ILE A 87 -6.43 -5.34 1.02
N LYS A 88 -7.26 -5.19 -0.02
CA LYS A 88 -6.78 -5.06 -1.40
C LYS A 88 -5.89 -3.82 -1.58
N GLN A 89 -6.31 -2.68 -1.05
CA GLN A 89 -5.53 -1.43 -1.10
C GLN A 89 -4.16 -1.60 -0.43
N ILE A 90 -4.13 -2.09 0.80
CA ILE A 90 -2.87 -2.24 1.56
C ILE A 90 -1.98 -3.32 0.92
N TYR A 91 -2.54 -4.43 0.46
CA TYR A 91 -1.78 -5.47 -0.25
C TYR A 91 -1.09 -4.92 -1.49
N ASN A 92 -1.79 -4.16 -2.32
CA ASN A 92 -1.23 -3.53 -3.50
C ASN A 92 -0.13 -2.51 -3.13
N GLY A 93 -0.33 -1.73 -2.06
CA GLY A 93 0.67 -0.80 -1.56
C GLY A 93 1.97 -1.49 -1.13
N VAL A 94 1.89 -2.54 -0.29
CA VAL A 94 3.09 -3.25 0.17
C VAL A 94 3.78 -4.05 -0.95
N LYS A 95 3.03 -4.53 -1.94
CA LYS A 95 3.58 -5.14 -3.15
C LYS A 95 4.35 -4.10 -3.98
N GLY A 96 3.75 -2.94 -4.21
CA GLY A 96 4.38 -1.84 -4.94
C GLY A 96 5.62 -1.30 -4.24
N LEU A 97 5.63 -1.25 -2.89
CA LEU A 97 6.84 -0.90 -2.12
C LEU A 97 8.00 -1.86 -2.43
N SER A 98 7.73 -3.16 -2.53
CA SER A 98 8.76 -4.14 -2.90
C SER A 98 9.31 -3.91 -4.31
N GLU A 99 8.46 -3.49 -5.23
CA GLU A 99 8.85 -3.12 -6.59
C GLU A 99 9.73 -1.86 -6.58
N LEU A 100 9.34 -0.82 -5.83
CA LEU A 100 10.10 0.42 -5.67
C LEU A 100 11.49 0.19 -5.06
N THR A 101 11.61 -0.63 -4.02
CA THR A 101 12.91 -0.97 -3.42
C THR A 101 13.77 -1.81 -4.35
N GLY A 102 13.17 -2.64 -5.19
CA GLY A 102 13.85 -3.39 -6.25
C GLY A 102 14.51 -2.52 -7.33
N GLU A 103 14.12 -1.24 -7.43
CA GLU A 103 14.67 -0.25 -8.37
C GLU A 103 16.00 0.39 -7.92
N GLY A 104 16.65 -0.13 -6.90
CA GLY A 104 17.99 0.27 -6.49
C GLY A 104 18.07 1.44 -5.53
N LEU A 105 16.99 1.76 -4.80
CA LEU A 105 17.07 2.64 -3.64
C LEU A 105 17.30 1.82 -2.37
N THR A 106 18.32 2.16 -1.63
CA THR A 106 18.59 1.58 -0.31
C THR A 106 17.81 2.29 0.78
N ILE A 107 17.59 1.61 1.92
CA ILE A 107 16.91 2.22 3.08
C ILE A 107 17.64 3.48 3.54
N SER A 108 18.98 3.50 3.51
CA SER A 108 19.78 4.67 3.89
C SER A 108 19.61 5.86 2.96
N GLU A 109 19.37 5.62 1.66
CA GLU A 109 19.07 6.68 0.69
C GLU A 109 17.68 7.25 0.87
N VAL A 110 16.70 6.41 1.22
CA VAL A 110 15.31 6.84 1.47
C VAL A 110 15.19 7.59 2.81
N GLN A 111 16.01 7.28 3.81
CA GLN A 111 15.96 7.91 5.15
C GLN A 111 16.71 9.24 5.25
N ARG A 112 17.09 9.86 4.15
CA ARG A 112 17.77 11.16 4.18
C ARG A 112 16.91 12.24 4.82
N ARG A 113 17.55 13.06 5.65
CA ARG A 113 16.94 14.26 6.22
C ARG A 113 16.84 15.36 5.17
N TYR A 114 15.81 16.18 5.28
CA TYR A 114 15.70 17.42 4.51
C TYR A 114 16.93 18.29 4.72
N SER A 115 17.56 18.69 3.64
CA SER A 115 18.77 19.54 3.65
C SER A 115 18.55 20.87 2.93
N GLU A 116 17.70 20.89 1.90
CA GLU A 116 17.46 22.06 1.06
C GLU A 116 16.11 21.96 0.34
N ALA A 117 15.54 23.10 -0.04
CA ALA A 117 14.33 23.16 -0.83
C ALA A 117 14.59 22.67 -2.26
N LEU A 118 13.81 21.70 -2.72
CA LEU A 118 13.83 21.23 -4.09
C LEU A 118 12.85 22.03 -4.94
N ARG A 119 13.25 22.34 -6.19
CA ARG A 119 12.49 23.15 -7.12
C ARG A 119 12.42 22.51 -8.49
N PHE A 120 11.46 22.93 -9.29
CA PHE A 120 11.37 22.54 -10.69
C PHE A 120 12.71 22.79 -11.41
N GLY A 121 13.19 21.77 -12.13
CA GLY A 121 14.48 21.77 -12.82
C GLY A 121 15.63 21.17 -12.01
N ASP A 122 15.48 20.96 -10.71
CA ASP A 122 16.50 20.28 -9.90
C ASP A 122 16.63 18.81 -10.29
N SER A 123 17.79 18.23 -9.99
CA SER A 123 18.06 16.83 -10.26
C SER A 123 18.94 16.19 -9.19
N GLY A 124 18.95 14.86 -9.17
CA GLY A 124 19.83 14.08 -8.31
C GLY A 124 19.09 13.25 -7.26
N LEU A 125 19.89 12.73 -6.31
CA LEU A 125 19.39 11.74 -5.35
C LEU A 125 18.31 12.29 -4.41
N ALA A 126 18.36 13.56 -4.03
CA ALA A 126 17.33 14.18 -3.20
C ALA A 126 15.96 14.22 -3.92
N VAL A 127 15.97 14.57 -5.21
CA VAL A 127 14.76 14.54 -6.06
C VAL A 127 14.24 13.11 -6.19
N ARG A 128 15.12 12.14 -6.48
CA ARG A 128 14.75 10.73 -6.59
C ARG A 128 14.15 10.20 -5.28
N THR A 129 14.67 10.62 -4.14
CA THR A 129 14.15 10.24 -2.81
C THR A 129 12.74 10.77 -2.59
N VAL A 130 12.47 12.04 -2.92
CA VAL A 130 11.12 12.61 -2.79
C VAL A 130 10.14 11.94 -3.76
N ARG A 131 10.57 11.66 -4.99
CA ARG A 131 9.78 10.87 -5.95
C ARG A 131 9.42 9.48 -5.40
N PHE A 132 10.38 8.83 -4.73
CA PHE A 132 10.12 7.55 -4.07
C PHE A 132 9.01 7.67 -3.02
N TYR A 133 9.05 8.70 -2.16
CA TYR A 133 8.00 8.91 -1.17
C TYR A 133 6.65 9.20 -1.80
N LEU A 134 6.60 10.04 -2.85
CA LEU A 134 5.35 10.34 -3.56
C LEU A 134 4.79 9.09 -4.24
N ALA A 135 5.62 8.28 -4.90
CA ALA A 135 5.23 7.02 -5.51
C ALA A 135 4.71 6.02 -4.45
N PHE A 136 5.42 5.92 -3.32
CA PHE A 136 5.01 5.06 -2.20
C PHE A 136 3.64 5.48 -1.64
N LEU A 137 3.46 6.78 -1.37
CA LEU A 137 2.20 7.30 -0.88
C LEU A 137 1.06 7.11 -1.89
N GLY A 138 1.33 7.20 -3.19
CA GLY A 138 0.35 6.98 -4.25
C GLY A 138 -0.26 5.57 -4.27
N TYR A 139 0.39 4.56 -3.65
CA TYR A 139 -0.23 3.24 -3.46
C TYR A 139 -1.35 3.24 -2.40
N PHE A 140 -1.35 4.21 -1.51
CA PHE A 140 -2.31 4.29 -0.39
C PHE A 140 -3.29 5.45 -0.53
N LEU A 141 -2.91 6.49 -1.28
CA LEU A 141 -3.68 7.73 -1.43
C LEU A 141 -4.10 7.89 -2.89
N PRO A 142 -5.38 7.63 -3.23
CA PRO A 142 -5.89 7.73 -4.59
C PRO A 142 -5.81 9.14 -5.19
N GLU A 143 -5.69 10.16 -4.34
CA GLU A 143 -5.56 11.57 -4.73
C GLU A 143 -4.21 11.90 -5.34
N LEU A 144 -3.19 11.07 -5.08
CA LEU A 144 -1.86 11.27 -5.65
C LEU A 144 -1.75 10.60 -7.03
N PRO A 145 -1.32 11.34 -8.06
CA PRO A 145 -1.09 10.77 -9.38
C PRO A 145 0.08 9.76 -9.33
N PRO A 146 0.06 8.75 -10.20
CA PRO A 146 1.21 7.86 -10.37
C PRO A 146 2.42 8.66 -10.85
N ILE A 147 3.61 8.32 -10.34
CA ILE A 147 4.84 9.03 -10.64
C ILE A 147 5.97 8.05 -10.93
N ARG A 148 6.79 8.35 -11.93
CA ARG A 148 7.98 7.57 -12.29
C ARG A 148 9.13 7.85 -11.32
N LEU A 149 9.95 6.85 -11.04
CA LEU A 149 11.13 6.99 -10.21
C LEU A 149 12.34 7.43 -11.06
N THR A 150 12.47 8.74 -11.23
CA THR A 150 13.60 9.39 -11.91
C THR A 150 14.33 10.32 -10.94
N ASP A 151 15.44 10.90 -11.38
CA ASP A 151 16.20 11.89 -10.61
C ASP A 151 15.90 13.35 -11.02
N GLN A 152 14.86 13.58 -11.85
CA GLN A 152 14.50 14.91 -12.36
C GLN A 152 13.27 15.48 -11.65
N PHE A 153 13.33 16.76 -11.24
CA PHE A 153 12.16 17.51 -10.81
C PHE A 153 11.49 18.14 -12.03
N ASP A 154 10.69 17.36 -12.73
CA ASP A 154 9.93 17.72 -13.90
C ASP A 154 8.47 18.05 -13.57
N GLN A 155 7.64 18.26 -14.61
CA GLN A 155 6.22 18.60 -14.45
C GLN A 155 5.44 17.46 -13.75
N GLU A 156 5.77 16.20 -14.03
CA GLU A 156 5.14 15.06 -13.37
C GLU A 156 5.36 15.09 -11.85
N MET A 157 6.57 15.42 -11.40
CA MET A 157 6.87 15.57 -9.97
C MET A 157 6.18 16.80 -9.38
N LEU A 158 6.15 17.93 -10.10
CA LEU A 158 5.50 19.13 -9.62
C LEU A 158 4.01 18.91 -9.38
N ASP A 159 3.33 18.23 -10.30
CA ASP A 159 1.91 17.88 -10.18
C ASP A 159 1.66 16.96 -8.97
N ALA A 160 2.54 15.98 -8.74
CA ALA A 160 2.45 15.09 -7.58
C ALA A 160 2.71 15.83 -6.26
N VAL A 161 3.64 16.77 -6.23
CA VAL A 161 3.90 17.64 -5.06
C VAL A 161 2.67 18.49 -4.74
N TYR A 162 2.06 19.12 -5.73
CA TYR A 162 0.84 19.91 -5.53
C TYR A 162 -0.33 19.05 -5.05
N ALA A 163 -0.52 17.87 -5.61
CA ALA A 163 -1.53 16.93 -5.14
C ALA A 163 -1.30 16.52 -3.67
N PHE A 164 -0.05 16.23 -3.30
CA PHE A 164 0.30 15.91 -1.92
C PHE A 164 0.08 17.11 -0.97
N GLN A 165 0.51 18.31 -1.36
CA GLN A 165 0.31 19.52 -0.57
C GLN A 165 -1.18 19.80 -0.34
N SER A 166 -2.00 19.68 -1.39
CA SER A 166 -3.45 19.82 -1.30
C SER A 166 -4.07 18.80 -0.35
N TYR A 167 -3.68 17.52 -0.49
CA TYR A 167 -4.13 16.45 0.40
C TYR A 167 -3.75 16.67 1.86
N ALA A 168 -2.52 17.13 2.10
CA ALA A 168 -1.98 17.37 3.44
C ALA A 168 -2.37 18.74 4.04
N GLY A 169 -3.10 19.59 3.31
CA GLY A 169 -3.45 20.94 3.74
C GLY A 169 -2.26 21.88 3.85
N LEU A 170 -1.21 21.67 3.06
CA LEU A 170 -0.01 22.51 2.99
C LEU A 170 -0.17 23.57 1.89
N THR A 171 0.38 24.76 2.12
CA THR A 171 0.40 25.88 1.15
C THR A 171 1.81 26.17 0.68
#